data_2f8198295cab786eb055367d2f882773
#
_entry.id   2f8198295cab786eb055367d2f882773
#
_cell.length_a   1.000
_cell.length_b   1.000
_cell.length_c   1.000
_cell.angle_alpha   90.00
_cell.angle_beta   90.00
_cell.angle_gamma   90.00
#
_symmetry.space_group_name_H-M   'P 1'
#
loop_
_entity.id
_entity.type
_entity.pdbx_description
1 polymer ?
#
loop_
_entity_poly.entity_id
_entity_poly.type
_entity_poly.pdbx_seq_one_letter_code
_entity_poly.pdbx_strand_id
1 'polypeptide(L)'
;EYIVESDKNRPIIFSFNGGPGSASLWLHMGVLGPKVIKVPSDASDDGSAPYKIVDNKLSPLSDADLVFIDPIGTGYSRAVGCHEPEEFWGVSEDPKIIAEFIRRWINDNKRWNSPRYILGESYGGIRGPLLVSELRSGSITPIEVNGLLMVAPASDYQYLVFHPGNNSPHYGFLPSYAATAYYHGKIETDKSLQDFYEDSKKFSLEVYGPALLKGTRISEDEKKSVIKQYSEFTGLSLRFVEDFDMRVD
;
A
#
# COMPACT_ATOMS: atom_id res chain seq x y z
N GLU A 1 9.67 19.80 0.88
CA GLU A 1 10.93 19.09 0.68
C GLU A 1 11.92 19.33 1.81
N TYR A 2 12.84 18.40 2.00
CA TYR A 2 13.94 18.47 2.96
C TYR A 2 15.24 18.16 2.22
N ILE A 3 16.08 19.15 2.08
CA ILE A 3 17.33 19.09 1.32
C ILE A 3 18.49 19.51 2.21
N VAL A 4 19.58 18.74 2.18
CA VAL A 4 20.85 19.10 2.81
C VAL A 4 21.75 19.76 1.76
N GLU A 5 21.82 21.08 1.77
CA GLU A 5 22.48 21.87 0.72
C GLU A 5 24.01 21.63 0.61
N SER A 6 24.65 21.10 1.66
CA SER A 6 26.11 20.91 1.70
C SER A 6 26.61 19.78 0.79
N ASP A 7 25.74 18.85 0.36
CA ASP A 7 26.12 17.72 -0.49
C ASP A 7 25.11 17.51 -1.63
N LYS A 8 25.47 17.97 -2.81
CA LYS A 8 24.63 17.85 -4.02
C LYS A 8 24.62 16.47 -4.66
N ASN A 9 25.40 15.52 -4.14
CA ASN A 9 25.43 14.15 -4.65
C ASN A 9 24.66 13.17 -3.72
N ARG A 10 24.06 13.67 -2.64
CA ARG A 10 23.23 12.83 -1.75
C ARG A 10 22.12 12.12 -2.54
N PRO A 11 21.75 10.91 -2.12
CA PRO A 11 20.54 10.27 -2.65
C PRO A 11 19.28 11.14 -2.47
N ILE A 12 18.32 10.98 -3.36
CA ILE A 12 17.04 11.66 -3.30
C ILE A 12 15.94 10.59 -3.28
N ILE A 13 14.99 10.73 -2.37
CA ILE A 13 13.78 9.92 -2.33
C ILE A 13 12.60 10.80 -2.75
N PHE A 14 12.02 10.52 -3.91
CA PHE A 14 10.74 11.07 -4.33
C PHE A 14 9.63 10.18 -3.82
N SER A 15 8.77 10.71 -2.97
CA SER A 15 7.75 9.94 -2.28
C SER A 15 6.34 10.47 -2.49
N PHE A 16 5.38 9.57 -2.57
CA PHE A 16 3.97 9.89 -2.74
C PHE A 16 3.08 8.83 -2.09
N ASN A 17 1.97 9.28 -1.50
CA ASN A 17 0.90 8.39 -1.07
C ASN A 17 0.08 7.90 -2.27
N GLY A 18 -0.77 6.93 -1.99
CA GLY A 18 -1.65 6.30 -2.97
C GLY A 18 -3.05 6.92 -3.07
N GLY A 19 -4.03 6.15 -2.83
CA GLY A 19 -5.44 6.38 -3.03
C GLY A 19 -5.95 5.56 -4.22
N PRO A 20 -5.94 6.06 -5.47
CA PRO A 20 -5.51 7.39 -5.93
C PRO A 20 -6.31 8.54 -5.30
N GLY A 21 -5.68 9.72 -5.18
CA GLY A 21 -6.31 10.92 -4.65
C GLY A 21 -5.87 11.34 -3.25
N SER A 22 -4.87 10.67 -2.65
CA SER A 22 -4.30 11.07 -1.36
C SER A 22 -3.11 12.01 -1.54
N ALA A 23 -3.06 13.06 -0.69
CA ALA A 23 -1.87 13.88 -0.52
C ALA A 23 -0.76 13.07 0.17
N SER A 24 0.50 13.47 -0.01
CA SER A 24 1.66 12.78 0.58
C SER A 24 1.84 13.01 2.10
N LEU A 25 0.79 13.48 2.76
CA LEU A 25 0.77 13.81 4.18
C LEU A 25 1.05 12.59 5.07
N TRP A 26 0.49 11.42 4.73
CA TRP A 26 0.64 10.21 5.54
C TRP A 26 2.10 9.73 5.58
N LEU A 27 2.77 9.71 4.45
CA LEU A 27 4.22 9.41 4.39
C LEU A 27 5.04 10.53 5.05
N HIS A 28 4.67 11.79 4.85
CA HIS A 28 5.41 12.92 5.37
C HIS A 28 5.34 12.97 6.90
N MET A 29 4.12 13.08 7.47
CA MET A 29 3.94 13.29 8.91
C MET A 29 3.75 12.00 9.71
N GLY A 30 3.60 10.86 9.05
CA GLY A 30 3.41 9.57 9.71
C GLY A 30 4.65 8.67 9.69
N VAL A 31 5.52 8.78 8.66
CA VAL A 31 6.58 7.77 8.45
C VAL A 31 7.95 8.38 8.19
N LEU A 32 8.12 9.21 7.14
CA LEU A 32 9.43 9.56 6.58
C LEU A 32 9.96 10.92 7.03
N GLY A 33 9.08 11.87 7.29
CA GLY A 33 9.48 13.23 7.62
C GLY A 33 10.34 13.30 8.89
N PRO A 34 11.12 14.38 9.06
CA PRO A 34 11.96 14.56 10.26
C PRO A 34 11.14 14.77 11.54
N LYS A 35 9.86 15.09 11.39
CA LYS A 35 8.88 15.15 12.47
C LYS A 35 7.65 14.33 12.10
N VAL A 36 7.11 13.61 13.10
CA VAL A 36 5.94 12.76 12.92
C VAL A 36 4.92 13.00 14.03
N ILE A 37 3.66 12.73 13.74
CA ILE A 37 2.61 12.67 14.75
C ILE A 37 2.84 11.40 15.57
N LYS A 38 2.87 11.56 16.90
CA LYS A 38 3.00 10.42 17.81
C LYS A 38 1.66 9.70 17.91
N VAL A 39 1.62 8.47 17.44
CA VAL A 39 0.48 7.56 17.60
C VAL A 39 0.93 6.30 18.35
N PRO A 40 0.03 5.60 19.07
CA PRO A 40 0.34 4.31 19.67
C PRO A 40 0.69 3.26 18.62
N SER A 41 1.72 2.46 18.88
CA SER A 41 2.15 1.41 17.95
C SER A 41 1.29 0.14 17.99
N ASP A 42 0.46 0.02 19.01
CA ASP A 42 -0.44 -1.11 19.24
C ASP A 42 -1.86 -0.85 18.74
N ALA A 43 -2.05 0.23 17.98
CA ALA A 43 -3.34 0.69 17.47
C ALA A 43 -4.39 0.98 18.57
N SER A 44 -3.95 1.22 19.81
CA SER A 44 -4.85 1.71 20.84
C SER A 44 -5.34 3.12 20.51
N ASP A 45 -6.49 3.50 21.08
CA ASP A 45 -7.04 4.84 20.90
C ASP A 45 -6.07 5.89 21.43
N ASP A 46 -5.66 6.83 20.58
CA ASP A 46 -4.78 7.95 20.91
C ASP A 46 -5.57 9.18 21.45
N GLY A 47 -6.88 9.05 21.50
CA GLY A 47 -7.80 10.06 22.03
C GLY A 47 -8.04 11.23 21.08
N SER A 48 -8.51 12.34 21.67
CA SER A 48 -8.80 13.56 20.93
C SER A 48 -7.58 14.47 20.83
N ALA A 49 -7.58 15.36 19.83
CA ALA A 49 -6.60 16.45 19.74
C ALA A 49 -6.48 17.25 21.07
N PRO A 50 -5.30 17.83 21.37
CA PRO A 50 -4.17 18.07 20.43
C PRO A 50 -3.19 16.88 20.36
N TYR A 51 -2.86 16.47 19.15
CA TYR A 51 -1.85 15.44 18.91
C TYR A 51 -0.43 15.99 19.06
N LYS A 52 0.49 15.16 19.54
CA LYS A 52 1.89 15.55 19.73
C LYS A 52 2.69 15.30 18.45
N ILE A 53 3.42 16.34 18.03
CA ILE A 53 4.43 16.21 16.99
C ILE A 53 5.79 15.99 17.70
N VAL A 54 6.51 14.95 17.28
CA VAL A 54 7.80 14.57 17.85
C VAL A 54 8.86 14.44 16.76
N ASP A 55 10.13 14.47 17.15
CA ASP A 55 11.24 14.22 16.23
C ASP A 55 11.24 12.75 15.80
N ASN A 56 11.33 12.53 14.49
CA ASN A 56 11.43 11.20 13.90
C ASN A 56 12.88 10.74 13.83
N LYS A 57 13.28 9.90 14.77
CA LYS A 57 14.63 9.33 14.81
C LYS A 57 14.89 8.29 13.71
N LEU A 58 13.84 7.83 13.04
CA LEU A 58 13.90 6.84 11.94
C LEU A 58 13.77 7.50 10.57
N SER A 59 13.74 8.82 10.51
CA SER A 59 13.69 9.53 9.23
C SER A 59 14.92 9.21 8.39
N PRO A 60 14.76 8.83 7.11
CA PRO A 60 15.88 8.62 6.21
C PRO A 60 16.58 9.92 5.79
N LEU A 61 16.20 11.07 6.35
CA LEU A 61 16.84 12.36 6.08
C LEU A 61 18.32 12.40 6.48
N SER A 62 18.78 11.52 7.39
CA SER A 62 20.21 11.35 7.67
C SER A 62 21.02 10.94 6.44
N ASP A 63 20.42 10.15 5.54
CA ASP A 63 21.11 9.47 4.43
C ASP A 63 20.69 9.98 3.04
N ALA A 64 19.48 10.53 2.92
CA ALA A 64 18.89 10.97 1.66
C ALA A 64 18.10 12.27 1.83
N ASP A 65 18.02 13.05 0.76
CA ASP A 65 17.07 14.16 0.68
C ASP A 65 15.66 13.64 0.38
N LEU A 66 14.64 14.30 0.93
CA LEU A 66 13.26 13.86 0.84
C LEU A 66 12.42 14.87 0.05
N VAL A 67 11.76 14.41 -0.98
CA VAL A 67 10.82 15.19 -1.79
C VAL A 67 9.45 14.50 -1.74
N PHE A 68 8.49 15.12 -1.07
CA PHE A 68 7.11 14.65 -1.00
C PHE A 68 6.30 15.30 -2.11
N ILE A 69 5.66 14.49 -2.94
CA ILE A 69 4.90 14.92 -4.11
C ILE A 69 3.42 14.74 -3.82
N ASP A 70 2.66 15.81 -3.84
CA ASP A 70 1.20 15.73 -3.88
C ASP A 70 0.78 15.59 -5.35
N PRO A 71 0.18 14.47 -5.77
CA PRO A 71 -0.39 14.36 -7.11
C PRO A 71 -1.43 15.45 -7.39
N ILE A 72 -1.62 15.81 -8.67
CA ILE A 72 -2.55 16.90 -9.03
C ILE A 72 -3.97 16.60 -8.53
N GLY A 73 -4.59 17.60 -7.92
CA GLY A 73 -5.89 17.49 -7.25
C GLY A 73 -5.81 17.10 -5.78
N THR A 74 -4.61 16.84 -5.25
CA THR A 74 -4.40 16.47 -3.84
C THR A 74 -3.56 17.52 -3.11
N GLY A 75 -3.67 17.56 -1.78
CA GLY A 75 -2.88 18.46 -0.94
C GLY A 75 -2.89 19.89 -1.44
N TYR A 76 -1.73 20.43 -1.77
CA TYR A 76 -1.58 21.79 -2.32
C TYR A 76 -1.46 21.82 -3.85
N SER A 77 -1.41 20.66 -4.52
CA SER A 77 -1.29 20.58 -5.97
C SER A 77 -2.64 20.79 -6.66
N ARG A 78 -2.66 21.69 -7.61
CA ARG A 78 -3.87 22.02 -8.38
C ARG A 78 -3.53 22.10 -9.87
N ALA A 79 -4.50 21.76 -10.73
CA ALA A 79 -4.47 22.12 -12.12
C ALA A 79 -4.54 23.64 -12.26
N VAL A 80 -3.85 24.20 -13.22
CA VAL A 80 -3.80 25.66 -13.46
C VAL A 80 -4.01 25.96 -14.94
N GLY A 81 -4.39 27.21 -15.22
CA GLY A 81 -4.65 27.67 -16.58
C GLY A 81 -5.98 27.13 -17.12
N CYS A 82 -5.93 26.50 -18.30
CA CYS A 82 -7.11 25.95 -18.98
C CYS A 82 -7.27 24.43 -18.77
N HIS A 83 -6.54 23.85 -17.84
CA HIS A 83 -6.56 22.40 -17.58
C HIS A 83 -7.51 22.07 -16.45
N GLU A 84 -8.27 20.99 -16.62
CA GLU A 84 -9.11 20.40 -15.58
C GLU A 84 -8.34 19.28 -14.84
N PRO A 85 -8.56 19.08 -13.52
CA PRO A 85 -7.84 18.07 -12.74
C PRO A 85 -7.98 16.65 -13.31
N GLU A 86 -9.11 16.32 -13.90
CA GLU A 86 -9.46 15.02 -14.48
C GLU A 86 -8.51 14.60 -15.60
N GLU A 87 -7.90 15.56 -16.30
CA GLU A 87 -6.91 15.29 -17.36
C GLU A 87 -5.66 14.55 -16.83
N PHE A 88 -5.42 14.60 -15.52
CA PHE A 88 -4.23 14.05 -14.86
C PHE A 88 -4.48 12.79 -14.04
N TRP A 89 -5.74 12.30 -13.96
CA TRP A 89 -6.10 11.21 -13.03
C TRP A 89 -6.03 9.80 -13.63
N GLY A 90 -5.81 9.66 -14.92
CA GLY A 90 -5.68 8.36 -15.56
C GLY A 90 -4.44 7.59 -15.12
N VAL A 91 -4.50 6.26 -15.17
CA VAL A 91 -3.36 5.38 -14.84
C VAL A 91 -2.14 5.68 -15.71
N SER A 92 -2.36 6.15 -16.93
CA SER A 92 -1.30 6.53 -17.88
C SER A 92 -0.87 7.99 -17.75
N GLU A 93 -1.77 8.88 -17.34
CA GLU A 93 -1.55 10.33 -17.26
C GLU A 93 -0.82 10.74 -15.99
N ASP A 94 -1.23 10.17 -14.86
CA ASP A 94 -0.66 10.43 -13.54
C ASP A 94 0.88 10.21 -13.49
N PRO A 95 1.45 9.10 -13.96
CA PRO A 95 2.90 8.92 -13.96
C PRO A 95 3.65 9.91 -14.87
N LYS A 96 3.06 10.33 -16.00
CA LYS A 96 3.68 11.27 -16.94
C LYS A 96 3.91 12.64 -16.30
N ILE A 97 2.89 13.16 -15.62
CA ILE A 97 2.99 14.48 -15.00
C ILE A 97 3.96 14.47 -13.81
N ILE A 98 3.99 13.37 -13.04
CA ILE A 98 4.96 13.21 -11.97
C ILE A 98 6.38 13.06 -12.52
N ALA A 99 6.57 12.35 -13.63
CA ALA A 99 7.87 12.26 -14.29
C ALA A 99 8.36 13.63 -14.76
N GLU A 100 7.48 14.45 -15.32
CA GLU A 100 7.82 15.81 -15.73
C GLU A 100 8.19 16.69 -14.54
N PHE A 101 7.47 16.60 -13.43
CA PHE A 101 7.84 17.27 -12.18
C PHE A 101 9.23 16.86 -11.72
N ILE A 102 9.54 15.55 -11.70
CA ILE A 102 10.85 15.04 -11.27
C ILE A 102 11.98 15.54 -12.19
N ARG A 103 11.77 15.54 -13.51
CA ARG A 103 12.74 16.08 -14.48
C ARG A 103 13.04 17.54 -14.19
N ARG A 104 11.99 18.35 -14.04
CA ARG A 104 12.11 19.78 -13.74
C ARG A 104 12.81 20.00 -12.41
N TRP A 105 12.40 19.28 -11.36
CA TRP A 105 13.01 19.37 -10.03
C TRP A 105 14.52 19.06 -10.06
N ILE A 106 14.91 17.96 -10.71
CA ILE A 106 16.32 17.56 -10.86
C ILE A 106 17.11 18.65 -11.59
N ASN A 107 16.54 19.23 -12.65
CA ASN A 107 17.17 20.29 -13.42
C ASN A 107 17.35 21.56 -12.59
N ASP A 108 16.30 22.05 -11.98
CA ASP A 108 16.29 23.31 -11.24
C ASP A 108 17.21 23.23 -10.00
N ASN A 109 17.26 22.08 -9.34
CA ASN A 109 18.14 21.82 -8.20
C ASN A 109 19.55 21.34 -8.59
N LYS A 110 19.83 21.14 -9.87
CA LYS A 110 21.14 20.66 -10.41
C LYS A 110 21.57 19.32 -9.80
N ARG A 111 20.62 18.38 -9.70
CA ARG A 111 20.81 17.09 -9.02
C ARG A 111 20.92 15.90 -9.99
N TRP A 112 21.43 16.13 -11.21
CA TRP A 112 21.58 15.08 -12.23
C TRP A 112 22.52 13.93 -11.83
N ASN A 113 23.46 14.17 -10.94
CA ASN A 113 24.44 13.18 -10.46
C ASN A 113 23.99 12.47 -9.18
N SER A 114 22.85 12.81 -8.59
CA SER A 114 22.34 12.18 -7.39
C SER A 114 21.72 10.82 -7.66
N PRO A 115 21.96 9.79 -6.84
CA PRO A 115 21.17 8.57 -6.83
C PRO A 115 19.69 8.89 -6.56
N ARG A 116 18.77 8.22 -7.24
CA ARG A 116 17.33 8.51 -7.19
C ARG A 116 16.56 7.29 -6.79
N TYR A 117 15.65 7.50 -5.84
CA TYR A 117 14.75 6.47 -5.36
C TYR A 117 13.31 6.97 -5.46
N ILE A 118 12.42 6.09 -5.86
CA ILE A 118 10.98 6.32 -5.84
C ILE A 118 10.38 5.55 -4.67
N LEU A 119 9.57 6.19 -3.86
CA LEU A 119 8.85 5.55 -2.77
C LEU A 119 7.35 5.79 -2.94
N GLY A 120 6.61 4.70 -3.13
CA GLY A 120 5.15 4.73 -3.30
C GLY A 120 4.44 3.90 -2.24
N GLU A 121 3.38 4.44 -1.69
CA GLU A 121 2.51 3.74 -0.74
C GLU A 121 1.19 3.41 -1.41
N SER A 122 0.60 2.23 -1.13
CA SER A 122 -0.71 1.78 -1.58
C SER A 122 -0.84 1.79 -3.13
N TYR A 123 -1.68 2.65 -3.73
CA TYR A 123 -1.73 2.87 -5.19
C TYR A 123 -0.35 3.26 -5.78
N GLY A 124 0.57 3.73 -4.96
CA GLY A 124 1.97 3.90 -5.33
C GLY A 124 2.65 2.62 -5.83
N GLY A 125 2.10 1.44 -5.53
CA GLY A 125 2.49 0.15 -6.09
C GLY A 125 2.20 0.01 -7.59
N ILE A 126 1.19 0.72 -8.11
CA ILE A 126 0.89 0.84 -9.54
C ILE A 126 1.61 2.05 -10.13
N ARG A 127 1.49 3.22 -9.50
CA ARG A 127 2.13 4.45 -9.95
C ARG A 127 3.63 4.33 -10.07
N GLY A 128 4.30 3.74 -9.07
CA GLY A 128 5.76 3.67 -9.00
C GLY A 128 6.41 2.97 -10.20
N PRO A 129 6.04 1.73 -10.54
CA PRO A 129 6.57 1.05 -11.73
C PRO A 129 6.31 1.78 -13.04
N LEU A 130 5.11 2.35 -13.21
CA LEU A 130 4.76 3.14 -14.39
C LEU A 130 5.58 4.43 -14.47
N LEU A 131 5.78 5.10 -13.34
CA LEU A 131 6.64 6.29 -13.25
C LEU A 131 8.09 5.97 -13.60
N VAL A 132 8.64 4.85 -13.11
CA VAL A 132 9.99 4.41 -13.47
C VAL A 132 10.11 4.17 -14.98
N SER A 133 9.11 3.53 -15.59
CA SER A 133 9.04 3.33 -17.03
C SER A 133 8.99 4.67 -17.79
N GLU A 134 8.16 5.61 -17.33
CA GLU A 134 8.01 6.93 -17.94
C GLU A 134 9.28 7.80 -17.80
N LEU A 135 9.94 7.76 -16.65
CA LEU A 135 11.22 8.45 -16.44
C LEU A 135 12.30 7.95 -17.41
N ARG A 136 12.30 6.63 -17.70
CA ARG A 136 13.28 5.98 -18.54
C ARG A 136 13.03 6.18 -20.04
N SER A 137 11.78 6.10 -20.48
CA SER A 137 11.41 6.07 -21.91
C SER A 137 10.56 7.26 -22.38
N GLY A 138 9.92 7.98 -21.48
CA GLY A 138 8.96 9.06 -21.81
C GLY A 138 9.58 10.38 -22.26
N SER A 139 10.90 10.46 -22.45
CA SER A 139 11.59 11.71 -22.86
C SER A 139 12.88 11.43 -23.61
N ILE A 140 13.37 12.45 -24.34
CA ILE A 140 14.68 12.45 -25.02
C ILE A 140 15.83 12.31 -24.00
N THR A 141 15.62 12.76 -22.76
CA THR A 141 16.60 12.64 -21.68
C THR A 141 16.11 11.60 -20.65
N PRO A 142 16.52 10.33 -20.77
CA PRO A 142 16.15 9.30 -19.82
C PRO A 142 16.68 9.59 -18.42
N ILE A 143 15.88 9.26 -17.42
CA ILE A 143 16.28 9.30 -16.01
C ILE A 143 16.24 7.87 -15.46
N GLU A 144 17.42 7.35 -15.10
CA GLU A 144 17.52 6.06 -14.42
C GLU A 144 17.22 6.22 -12.93
N VAL A 145 16.52 5.24 -12.37
CA VAL A 145 16.15 5.15 -10.96
C VAL A 145 16.95 4.05 -10.31
N ASN A 146 17.59 4.35 -9.18
CA ASN A 146 18.45 3.41 -8.45
C ASN A 146 17.66 2.39 -7.62
N GLY A 147 16.43 2.73 -7.23
CA GLY A 147 15.57 1.83 -6.48
C GLY A 147 14.12 2.27 -6.43
N LEU A 148 13.23 1.30 -6.32
CA LEU A 148 11.80 1.48 -6.10
C LEU A 148 11.44 0.85 -4.77
N LEU A 149 10.93 1.66 -3.84
CA LEU A 149 10.44 1.25 -2.54
C LEU A 149 8.91 1.25 -2.57
N MET A 150 8.31 0.13 -2.22
CA MET A 150 6.86 -0.01 -2.21
C MET A 150 6.38 -0.32 -0.79
N VAL A 151 5.55 0.56 -0.26
CA VAL A 151 4.97 0.44 1.09
C VAL A 151 3.52 0.00 0.95
N ALA A 152 3.18 -1.18 1.46
CA ALA A 152 1.85 -1.77 1.38
C ALA A 152 1.21 -1.63 -0.02
N PRO A 153 1.88 -2.13 -1.09
CA PRO A 153 1.53 -1.80 -2.46
C PRO A 153 0.21 -2.44 -2.89
N ALA A 154 -0.64 -1.68 -3.54
CA ALA A 154 -1.75 -2.18 -4.33
C ALA A 154 -1.23 -2.63 -5.70
N SER A 155 -0.76 -3.88 -5.78
CA SER A 155 -0.14 -4.40 -7.01
C SER A 155 -1.14 -4.95 -8.00
N ASP A 156 -2.27 -5.48 -7.51
CA ASP A 156 -3.32 -6.07 -8.33
C ASP A 156 -4.69 -5.88 -7.67
N TYR A 157 -5.53 -5.09 -8.32
CA TYR A 157 -6.89 -4.83 -7.82
C TYR A 157 -7.79 -6.07 -7.80
N GLN A 158 -7.49 -7.10 -8.59
CA GLN A 158 -8.25 -8.35 -8.53
C GLN A 158 -8.17 -9.00 -7.15
N TYR A 159 -7.03 -8.82 -6.45
CA TYR A 159 -6.84 -9.34 -5.09
C TYR A 159 -7.23 -8.36 -3.98
N LEU A 160 -7.62 -7.14 -4.32
CA LEU A 160 -7.92 -6.10 -3.33
C LEU A 160 -9.41 -5.76 -3.25
N VAL A 161 -10.14 -5.85 -4.37
CA VAL A 161 -11.50 -5.34 -4.44
C VAL A 161 -12.51 -6.47 -4.28
N PHE A 162 -13.21 -6.44 -3.16
CA PHE A 162 -14.33 -7.33 -2.87
C PHE A 162 -15.56 -6.88 -3.68
N HIS A 163 -16.02 -7.70 -4.59
CA HIS A 163 -17.25 -7.45 -5.34
C HIS A 163 -17.88 -8.79 -5.79
N PRO A 164 -19.19 -8.83 -6.08
CA PRO A 164 -19.86 -10.04 -6.55
C PRO A 164 -19.15 -10.62 -7.79
N GLY A 165 -18.83 -11.91 -7.72
CA GLY A 165 -18.13 -12.63 -8.79
C GLY A 165 -16.60 -12.66 -8.67
N ASN A 166 -15.99 -11.85 -7.80
CA ASN A 166 -14.57 -11.90 -7.52
C ASN A 166 -14.29 -12.68 -6.24
N ASN A 167 -13.78 -13.89 -6.36
CA ASN A 167 -13.40 -14.72 -5.21
C ASN A 167 -11.93 -14.51 -4.77
N SER A 168 -11.10 -13.81 -5.56
CA SER A 168 -9.66 -13.69 -5.32
C SER A 168 -9.30 -13.05 -3.98
N PRO A 169 -9.94 -11.92 -3.55
CA PRO A 169 -9.63 -11.33 -2.27
C PRO A 169 -9.95 -12.26 -1.10
N HIS A 170 -11.08 -12.99 -1.16
CA HIS A 170 -11.51 -13.83 -0.05
C HIS A 170 -10.47 -14.90 0.30
N TYR A 171 -9.95 -15.64 -0.69
CA TYR A 171 -8.91 -16.62 -0.40
C TYR A 171 -7.52 -15.97 -0.28
N GLY A 172 -7.28 -14.81 -0.91
CA GLY A 172 -6.02 -14.09 -0.82
C GLY A 172 -5.73 -13.52 0.57
N PHE A 173 -6.74 -12.96 1.23
CA PHE A 173 -6.61 -12.36 2.56
C PHE A 173 -6.73 -13.35 3.72
N LEU A 174 -7.27 -14.55 3.51
CA LEU A 174 -7.49 -15.50 4.60
C LEU A 174 -6.25 -15.78 5.46
N PRO A 175 -5.03 -15.97 4.89
CA PRO A 175 -3.85 -16.15 5.73
C PRO A 175 -3.51 -14.94 6.61
N SER A 176 -3.81 -13.73 6.15
CA SER A 176 -3.65 -12.52 6.94
C SER A 176 -4.67 -12.44 8.07
N TYR A 177 -5.93 -12.82 7.82
CA TYR A 177 -6.95 -12.92 8.85
C TYR A 177 -6.57 -13.95 9.92
N ALA A 178 -6.04 -15.11 9.51
CA ALA A 178 -5.56 -16.14 10.42
C ALA A 178 -4.41 -15.62 11.30
N ALA A 179 -3.42 -14.94 10.71
CA ALA A 179 -2.33 -14.34 11.47
C ALA A 179 -2.81 -13.25 12.45
N THR A 180 -3.79 -12.45 12.05
CA THR A 180 -4.43 -11.44 12.91
C THR A 180 -5.18 -12.09 14.08
N ALA A 181 -5.95 -13.15 13.82
CA ALA A 181 -6.66 -13.90 14.86
C ALA A 181 -5.69 -14.54 15.85
N TYR A 182 -4.58 -15.09 15.35
CA TYR A 182 -3.51 -15.63 16.19
C TYR A 182 -2.92 -14.55 17.12
N TYR A 183 -2.52 -13.41 16.54
CA TYR A 183 -1.93 -12.29 17.30
C TYR A 183 -2.85 -11.79 18.41
N HIS A 184 -4.14 -11.69 18.16
CA HIS A 184 -5.14 -11.24 19.12
C HIS A 184 -5.67 -12.35 20.04
N GLY A 185 -5.12 -13.57 20.00
CA GLY A 185 -5.56 -14.69 20.85
C GLY A 185 -7.02 -15.07 20.62
N LYS A 186 -7.52 -14.97 19.39
CA LYS A 186 -8.91 -15.30 19.05
C LYS A 186 -9.10 -16.76 18.63
N ILE A 187 -8.01 -17.51 18.55
CA ILE A 187 -7.98 -18.94 18.23
C ILE A 187 -7.16 -19.69 19.28
N GLU A 188 -7.46 -20.96 19.45
CA GLU A 188 -6.68 -21.86 20.32
C GLU A 188 -5.81 -22.76 19.43
N THR A 189 -4.49 -22.70 19.61
CA THR A 189 -3.54 -23.52 18.87
C THR A 189 -2.20 -23.60 19.60
N ASP A 190 -1.56 -24.77 19.55
CA ASP A 190 -0.20 -24.98 20.07
C ASP A 190 0.87 -24.73 18.98
N LYS A 191 0.47 -24.40 17.74
CA LYS A 191 1.37 -24.17 16.63
C LYS A 191 2.09 -22.83 16.76
N SER A 192 3.29 -22.73 16.20
CA SER A 192 3.92 -21.44 16.00
C SER A 192 3.10 -20.57 15.01
N LEU A 193 3.26 -19.24 15.07
CA LEU A 193 2.61 -18.34 14.12
C LEU A 193 2.95 -18.74 12.67
N GLN A 194 4.22 -19.08 12.41
CA GLN A 194 4.67 -19.46 11.08
C GLN A 194 3.96 -20.73 10.57
N ASP A 195 3.91 -21.78 11.39
CA ASP A 195 3.24 -23.03 11.00
C ASP A 195 1.74 -22.83 10.80
N PHE A 196 1.11 -22.05 11.69
CA PHE A 196 -0.31 -21.73 11.59
C PHE A 196 -0.63 -20.92 10.33
N TYR A 197 0.22 -19.96 9.99
CA TYR A 197 0.11 -19.18 8.77
C TYR A 197 0.25 -20.06 7.51
N GLU A 198 1.23 -20.95 7.45
CA GLU A 198 1.41 -21.85 6.30
C GLU A 198 0.25 -22.83 6.15
N ASP A 199 -0.30 -23.35 7.26
CA ASP A 199 -1.50 -24.19 7.21
C ASP A 199 -2.73 -23.41 6.69
N SER A 200 -2.92 -22.17 7.15
CA SER A 200 -4.00 -21.32 6.67
C SER A 200 -3.87 -20.99 5.18
N LYS A 201 -2.66 -20.77 4.72
CA LYS A 201 -2.35 -20.57 3.29
C LYS A 201 -2.65 -21.81 2.46
N LYS A 202 -2.27 -22.99 2.96
CA LYS A 202 -2.60 -24.27 2.32
C LYS A 202 -4.11 -24.49 2.24
N PHE A 203 -4.81 -24.29 3.35
CA PHE A 203 -6.28 -24.35 3.38
C PHE A 203 -6.90 -23.38 2.38
N SER A 204 -6.42 -22.12 2.35
CA SER A 204 -6.91 -21.10 1.44
C SER A 204 -6.83 -21.52 -0.02
N LEU A 205 -5.67 -22.05 -0.45
CA LEU A 205 -5.41 -22.36 -1.86
C LEU A 205 -5.98 -23.73 -2.27
N GLU A 206 -5.92 -24.72 -1.40
CA GLU A 206 -6.25 -26.11 -1.76
C GLU A 206 -7.70 -26.49 -1.44
N VAL A 207 -8.35 -25.78 -0.51
CA VAL A 207 -9.70 -26.14 -0.03
C VAL A 207 -10.69 -24.98 -0.23
N TYR A 208 -10.40 -23.84 0.36
CA TYR A 208 -11.34 -22.72 0.40
C TYR A 208 -11.56 -22.06 -0.97
N GLY A 209 -10.49 -21.73 -1.70
CA GLY A 209 -10.59 -21.17 -3.04
C GLY A 209 -11.35 -22.08 -4.01
N PRO A 210 -11.02 -23.37 -4.13
CA PRO A 210 -11.81 -24.34 -4.91
C PRO A 210 -13.28 -24.45 -4.48
N ALA A 211 -13.56 -24.39 -3.17
CA ALA A 211 -14.95 -24.40 -2.67
C ALA A 211 -15.74 -23.17 -3.14
N LEU A 212 -15.15 -21.97 -3.08
CA LEU A 212 -15.78 -20.74 -3.58
C LEU A 212 -16.09 -20.81 -5.07
N LEU A 213 -15.24 -21.46 -5.87
CA LEU A 213 -15.45 -21.62 -7.31
C LEU A 213 -16.61 -22.56 -7.66
N LYS A 214 -16.99 -23.46 -6.76
CA LYS A 214 -18.17 -24.32 -6.96
C LYS A 214 -19.49 -23.55 -6.90
N GLY A 215 -19.52 -22.42 -6.17
CA GLY A 215 -20.72 -21.61 -5.99
C GLY A 215 -21.88 -22.46 -5.49
N THR A 216 -23.04 -22.37 -6.12
CA THR A 216 -24.26 -23.14 -5.74
C THR A 216 -24.14 -24.66 -5.96
N ARG A 217 -23.06 -25.13 -6.59
CA ARG A 217 -22.82 -26.57 -6.80
C ARG A 217 -22.05 -27.24 -5.67
N ILE A 218 -21.63 -26.51 -4.65
CA ILE A 218 -21.00 -27.08 -3.46
C ILE A 218 -22.03 -27.91 -2.69
N SER A 219 -21.64 -29.09 -2.18
CA SER A 219 -22.51 -29.89 -1.33
C SER A 219 -22.61 -29.26 0.06
N GLU A 220 -23.75 -29.49 0.75
CA GLU A 220 -23.96 -29.00 2.11
C GLU A 220 -22.89 -29.50 3.11
N ASP A 221 -22.46 -30.75 2.97
CA ASP A 221 -21.44 -31.33 3.84
C ASP A 221 -20.06 -30.69 3.61
N GLU A 222 -19.70 -30.44 2.34
CA GLU A 222 -18.47 -29.75 1.98
C GLU A 222 -18.51 -28.29 2.48
N LYS A 223 -19.63 -27.60 2.26
CA LYS A 223 -19.82 -26.21 2.72
C LYS A 223 -19.64 -26.10 4.23
N LYS A 224 -20.28 -26.98 4.99
CA LYS A 224 -20.13 -27.03 6.47
C LYS A 224 -18.70 -27.31 6.90
N SER A 225 -18.01 -28.23 6.22
CA SER A 225 -16.60 -28.52 6.49
C SER A 225 -15.69 -27.31 6.25
N VAL A 226 -15.91 -26.59 5.16
CA VAL A 226 -15.13 -25.37 4.83
C VAL A 226 -15.43 -24.27 5.84
N ILE A 227 -16.69 -24.02 6.18
CA ILE A 227 -17.08 -23.01 7.19
C ILE A 227 -16.42 -23.31 8.53
N LYS A 228 -16.39 -24.59 8.96
CA LYS A 228 -15.76 -24.99 10.20
C LYS A 228 -14.25 -24.66 10.19
N GLN A 229 -13.52 -25.07 9.16
CA GLN A 229 -12.08 -24.81 9.05
C GLN A 229 -11.79 -23.31 8.95
N TYR A 230 -12.60 -22.55 8.18
CA TYR A 230 -12.49 -21.10 8.12
C TYR A 230 -12.61 -20.45 9.52
N SER A 231 -13.62 -20.88 10.29
CA SER A 231 -13.81 -20.44 11.68
C SER A 231 -12.63 -20.78 12.58
N GLU A 232 -12.05 -21.98 12.44
CA GLU A 232 -10.86 -22.40 13.19
C GLU A 232 -9.62 -21.55 12.89
N PHE A 233 -9.47 -21.08 11.65
CA PHE A 233 -8.36 -20.18 11.29
C PHE A 233 -8.59 -18.71 11.67
N THR A 234 -9.82 -18.24 11.65
CA THR A 234 -10.11 -16.81 11.80
C THR A 234 -10.69 -16.41 13.14
N GLY A 235 -11.14 -17.40 13.94
CA GLY A 235 -11.86 -17.14 15.20
C GLY A 235 -13.27 -16.57 15.02
N LEU A 236 -13.76 -16.43 13.78
CA LEU A 236 -15.12 -15.99 13.51
C LEU A 236 -16.13 -17.09 13.82
N SER A 237 -17.33 -16.73 14.23
CA SER A 237 -18.36 -17.73 14.52
C SER A 237 -18.83 -18.43 13.23
N LEU A 238 -19.17 -19.72 13.34
CA LEU A 238 -19.71 -20.51 12.22
C LEU A 238 -20.89 -19.80 11.54
N ARG A 239 -21.80 -19.25 12.34
CA ARG A 239 -22.96 -18.53 11.83
C ARG A 239 -22.57 -17.30 11.02
N PHE A 240 -21.59 -16.53 11.48
CA PHE A 240 -21.12 -15.34 10.77
C PHE A 240 -20.57 -15.72 9.38
N VAL A 241 -19.71 -16.76 9.33
CA VAL A 241 -19.14 -17.24 8.06
C VAL A 241 -20.24 -17.80 7.13
N GLU A 242 -21.26 -18.45 7.68
CA GLU A 242 -22.40 -18.98 6.95
C GLU A 242 -23.28 -17.85 6.38
N ASP A 243 -23.62 -16.85 7.20
CA ASP A 243 -24.45 -15.70 6.82
C ASP A 243 -23.82 -14.89 5.65
N PHE A 244 -22.46 -14.86 5.56
CA PHE A 244 -21.70 -14.28 4.45
C PHE A 244 -21.44 -15.25 3.27
N ASP A 245 -22.07 -16.43 3.28
CA ASP A 245 -21.85 -17.47 2.26
C ASP A 245 -20.35 -17.76 2.05
N MET A 246 -19.59 -17.85 3.12
CA MET A 246 -18.13 -18.01 3.18
C MET A 246 -17.33 -16.81 2.57
N ARG A 247 -17.96 -15.73 2.15
CA ARG A 247 -17.33 -14.56 1.50
C ARG A 247 -17.23 -13.38 2.48
N VAL A 248 -16.47 -13.59 3.54
CA VAL A 248 -16.19 -12.53 4.53
C VAL A 248 -15.22 -11.51 3.93
N ASP A 249 -15.52 -10.21 4.08
CA ASP A 249 -14.75 -9.06 3.65
C ASP A 249 -14.41 -8.11 4.82
#